data_3c10f401941b645e0102b22e95d318e4
#
_entry.id   3c10f401941b645e0102b22e95d318e4
#
_cell.length_a   1.000
_cell.length_b   1.000
_cell.length_c   1.000
_cell.angle_alpha   90.00
_cell.angle_beta   90.00
_cell.angle_gamma   90.00
#
_symmetry.space_group_name_H-M   'P 1'
#
loop_
_entity.id
_entity.type
_entity.pdbx_description
1 polymer ?
#
loop_
_entity_poly.entity_id
_entity_poly.type
_entity_poly.pdbx_seq_one_letter_code
_entity_poly.pdbx_strand_id
1 'polypeptide(L)'
;MILAIDCGNTNTVFALYSYNKNIRQESCWRINNDSKRTDDIYYPWLLQMLNLSNFGLKDITGVCIASVVPETLLNIKSLIKKYFNVKSLVVGEKNFDIGIKVNIDNPKEAGADRLVNSFAAAKLNLSPAIIIDLGTATTFDLVGKDGSYNGGIIAPGVNLSLEALYLAAARLPRISIKSLTNINEIIGKNTINAMESGIFWGYVSMIDGLIHKINSIDQFSDYKVIATGGLSHLFKDSIESIDLIIDDLTLIGLVNLFLKNNHT
;
A
#
# COMPACT_ATOMS: atom_id res chain seq x y z
N MET A 1 -0.57 -21.84 6.07
CA MET A 1 -0.98 -20.47 5.68
C MET A 1 0.24 -19.61 5.40
N ILE A 2 0.07 -18.52 4.64
CA ILE A 2 1.13 -17.55 4.38
C ILE A 2 0.85 -16.30 5.21
N LEU A 3 1.87 -15.80 5.91
CA LEU A 3 1.85 -14.50 6.57
C LEU A 3 2.47 -13.46 5.64
N ALA A 4 1.66 -12.57 5.09
CA ALA A 4 2.09 -11.41 4.32
C ALA A 4 2.35 -10.24 5.28
N ILE A 5 3.49 -9.58 5.15
CA ILE A 5 3.89 -8.47 6.01
C ILE A 5 4.28 -7.29 5.13
N ASP A 6 3.56 -6.19 5.29
CA ASP A 6 3.87 -4.92 4.62
C ASP A 6 4.33 -3.88 5.64
N CYS A 7 5.61 -3.49 5.56
CA CYS A 7 6.23 -2.53 6.47
C CYS A 7 6.31 -1.16 5.81
N GLY A 8 5.25 -0.38 5.94
CA GLY A 8 5.20 1.02 5.50
C GLY A 8 5.79 1.98 6.52
N ASN A 9 5.92 3.26 6.15
CA ASN A 9 6.49 4.29 7.04
C ASN A 9 5.66 4.55 8.31
N THR A 10 4.33 4.48 8.20
CA THR A 10 3.40 4.78 9.31
C THR A 10 2.99 3.53 10.07
N ASN A 11 2.72 2.44 9.36
CA ASN A 11 2.22 1.20 9.93
C ASN A 11 2.93 -0.02 9.33
N THR A 12 3.00 -1.09 10.11
CA THR A 12 3.26 -2.45 9.62
C THR A 12 1.95 -3.23 9.64
N VAL A 13 1.60 -3.81 8.51
CA VAL A 13 0.40 -4.65 8.32
C VAL A 13 0.83 -6.11 8.27
N PHE A 14 0.15 -6.95 9.04
CA PHE A 14 0.30 -8.40 9.06
C PHE A 14 -1.01 -9.01 8.60
N ALA A 15 -0.98 -9.82 7.56
CA ALA A 15 -2.18 -10.51 7.08
C ALA A 15 -1.92 -11.99 6.86
N LEU A 16 -2.85 -12.80 7.33
CA LEU A 16 -2.80 -14.24 7.24
C LEU A 16 -3.70 -14.71 6.09
N TYR A 17 -3.12 -15.51 5.19
CA TYR A 17 -3.81 -16.02 4.02
C TYR A 17 -3.79 -17.54 3.95
N SER A 18 -4.93 -18.14 3.64
CA SER A 18 -5.01 -19.52 3.14
C SER A 18 -4.87 -19.52 1.61
N TYR A 19 -4.35 -20.65 1.05
CA TYR A 19 -4.03 -20.71 -0.39
C TYR A 19 -4.30 -22.08 -1.05
N ASN A 20 -5.13 -22.92 -0.44
CA ASN A 20 -5.34 -24.30 -0.95
C ASN A 20 -6.02 -24.33 -2.33
N LYS A 21 -7.21 -23.75 -2.47
CA LYS A 21 -7.94 -23.67 -3.75
C LYS A 21 -7.98 -22.24 -4.29
N ASN A 22 -8.18 -21.29 -3.40
CA ASN A 22 -8.19 -19.86 -3.68
C ASN A 22 -7.36 -19.15 -2.61
N ILE A 23 -6.78 -18.01 -2.95
CA ILE A 23 -6.14 -17.12 -1.99
C ILE A 23 -7.25 -16.39 -1.23
N ARG A 24 -7.28 -16.55 0.10
CA ARG A 24 -8.28 -15.93 0.96
C ARG A 24 -7.61 -15.32 2.18
N GLN A 25 -7.93 -14.08 2.48
CA GLN A 25 -7.52 -13.44 3.71
C GLN A 25 -8.35 -13.99 4.87
N GLU A 26 -7.67 -14.56 5.85
CA GLU A 26 -8.29 -15.10 7.07
C GLU A 26 -8.29 -14.08 8.20
N SER A 27 -7.21 -13.28 8.29
CA SER A 27 -7.08 -12.21 9.28
C SER A 27 -6.12 -11.13 8.80
N CYS A 28 -6.31 -9.92 9.30
CA CYS A 28 -5.42 -8.78 9.03
C CYS A 28 -5.30 -7.91 10.27
N TRP A 29 -4.07 -7.56 10.63
CA TRP A 29 -3.76 -6.74 11.80
C TRP A 29 -2.78 -5.64 11.43
N ARG A 30 -2.90 -4.52 12.11
CA ARG A 30 -2.07 -3.34 11.86
C ARG A 30 -1.49 -2.84 13.16
N ILE A 31 -0.22 -2.48 13.13
CA ILE A 31 0.47 -1.86 14.25
C ILE A 31 1.24 -0.64 13.74
N ASN A 32 1.22 0.45 14.50
CA ASN A 32 1.99 1.64 14.13
C ASN A 32 3.48 1.31 14.07
N ASN A 33 4.17 1.86 13.10
CA ASN A 33 5.62 1.73 13.02
C ASN A 33 6.28 2.55 14.11
N ASP A 34 7.25 1.92 14.78
CA ASP A 34 8.13 2.54 15.76
C ASP A 34 9.51 1.90 15.60
N SER A 35 10.52 2.67 15.25
CA SER A 35 11.89 2.19 15.04
C SER A 35 12.50 1.54 16.30
N LYS A 36 11.98 1.87 17.49
CA LYS A 36 12.40 1.28 18.76
C LYS A 36 11.73 -0.07 19.08
N ARG A 37 10.77 -0.51 18.27
CA ARG A 37 10.05 -1.76 18.50
C ARG A 37 10.90 -2.94 18.04
N THR A 38 11.39 -3.72 19.01
CA THR A 38 12.18 -4.92 18.77
C THR A 38 11.32 -6.14 18.43
N ASP A 39 11.97 -7.20 17.98
CA ASP A 39 11.35 -8.52 17.75
C ASP A 39 10.61 -9.05 18.98
N ASP A 40 11.16 -8.84 20.19
CA ASP A 40 10.55 -9.26 21.45
C ASP A 40 9.27 -8.46 21.82
N ILE A 41 9.05 -7.28 21.24
CA ILE A 41 7.80 -6.53 21.38
C ILE A 41 6.77 -6.98 20.32
N TYR A 42 7.22 -7.25 19.09
CA TYR A 42 6.34 -7.75 18.02
C TYR A 42 5.79 -9.14 18.35
N TYR A 43 6.61 -10.03 18.94
CA TYR A 43 6.24 -11.43 19.15
C TYR A 43 4.99 -11.63 20.02
N PRO A 44 4.91 -11.12 21.28
CA PRO A 44 3.73 -11.32 22.12
C PRO A 44 2.48 -10.66 21.52
N TRP A 45 2.64 -9.51 20.87
CA TRP A 45 1.53 -8.85 20.18
C TRP A 45 1.00 -9.72 19.03
N LEU A 46 1.87 -10.22 18.16
CA LEU A 46 1.45 -11.04 17.02
C LEU A 46 0.86 -12.37 17.48
N LEU A 47 1.45 -12.99 18.50
CA LEU A 47 0.91 -14.22 19.11
C LEU A 47 -0.51 -13.99 19.67
N GLN A 48 -0.74 -12.88 20.33
CA GLN A 48 -2.07 -12.53 20.84
C GLN A 48 -3.07 -12.33 19.67
N MET A 49 -2.68 -11.64 18.60
CA MET A 49 -3.55 -11.42 17.44
C MET A 49 -3.90 -12.73 16.74
N LEU A 50 -2.93 -13.64 16.58
CA LEU A 50 -3.16 -14.98 16.05
C LEU A 50 -4.16 -15.75 16.91
N ASN A 51 -3.95 -15.79 18.23
CA ASN A 51 -4.82 -16.52 19.16
C ASN A 51 -6.26 -15.95 19.15
N LEU A 52 -6.44 -14.64 19.12
CA LEU A 52 -7.76 -14.00 19.02
C LEU A 52 -8.49 -14.37 17.73
N SER A 53 -7.76 -14.72 16.69
CA SER A 53 -8.30 -15.16 15.40
C SER A 53 -8.36 -16.69 15.27
N ASN A 54 -8.14 -17.43 16.37
CA ASN A 54 -8.13 -18.91 16.42
C ASN A 54 -7.02 -19.57 15.59
N PHE A 55 -5.90 -18.87 15.38
CA PHE A 55 -4.70 -19.40 14.71
C PHE A 55 -3.51 -19.46 15.67
N GLY A 56 -2.53 -20.26 15.33
CA GLY A 56 -1.26 -20.35 16.05
C GLY A 56 -0.06 -20.27 15.11
N LEU A 57 1.14 -20.15 15.68
CA LEU A 57 2.38 -20.10 14.91
C LEU A 57 2.55 -21.30 13.97
N LYS A 58 2.10 -22.49 14.39
CA LYS A 58 2.15 -23.73 13.61
C LYS A 58 1.33 -23.72 12.33
N ASP A 59 0.36 -22.82 12.23
CA ASP A 59 -0.50 -22.71 11.04
C ASP A 59 0.18 -21.91 9.94
N ILE A 60 1.25 -21.16 10.28
CA ILE A 60 2.04 -20.36 9.35
C ILE A 60 3.12 -21.25 8.73
N THR A 61 3.08 -21.43 7.43
CA THR A 61 4.01 -22.27 6.66
C THR A 61 5.01 -21.46 5.83
N GLY A 62 4.82 -20.15 5.77
CA GLY A 62 5.73 -19.23 5.06
C GLY A 62 5.40 -17.79 5.32
N VAL A 63 6.38 -16.93 5.07
CA VAL A 63 6.30 -15.48 5.28
C VAL A 63 6.82 -14.74 4.06
N CYS A 64 6.09 -13.72 3.59
CA CYS A 64 6.56 -12.79 2.56
C CYS A 64 6.49 -11.35 3.07
N ILE A 65 7.58 -10.61 2.90
CA ILE A 65 7.76 -9.28 3.48
C ILE A 65 8.07 -8.28 2.38
N ALA A 66 7.30 -7.18 2.33
CA ALA A 66 7.71 -5.93 1.68
C ALA A 66 8.06 -4.91 2.76
N SER A 67 9.07 -4.10 2.51
CA SER A 67 9.42 -3.01 3.43
C SER A 67 10.05 -1.85 2.70
N VAL A 68 9.65 -0.65 3.09
CA VAL A 68 10.30 0.63 2.75
C VAL A 68 11.02 1.24 3.95
N VAL A 69 11.07 0.51 5.09
CA VAL A 69 11.69 0.95 6.36
C VAL A 69 12.76 -0.05 6.79
N PRO A 70 14.06 0.22 6.53
CA PRO A 70 15.14 -0.74 6.79
C PRO A 70 15.22 -1.20 8.25
N GLU A 71 15.04 -0.30 9.22
CA GLU A 71 15.10 -0.64 10.65
C GLU A 71 13.98 -1.59 11.06
N THR A 72 12.75 -1.33 10.61
CA THR A 72 11.60 -2.24 10.83
C THR A 72 11.85 -3.59 10.19
N LEU A 73 12.38 -3.62 8.97
CA LEU A 73 12.70 -4.86 8.28
C LEU A 73 13.67 -5.75 9.08
N LEU A 74 14.72 -5.15 9.68
CA LEU A 74 15.67 -5.90 10.52
C LEU A 74 14.97 -6.56 11.71
N ASN A 75 14.09 -5.84 12.40
CA ASN A 75 13.34 -6.35 13.55
C ASN A 75 12.34 -7.44 13.14
N ILE A 76 11.65 -7.28 12.00
CA ILE A 76 10.73 -8.29 11.48
C ILE A 76 11.50 -9.56 11.02
N LYS A 77 12.65 -9.42 10.37
CA LYS A 77 13.50 -10.58 10.03
C LYS A 77 13.97 -11.32 11.27
N SER A 78 14.39 -10.58 12.31
CA SER A 78 14.75 -11.16 13.60
C SER A 78 13.58 -11.90 14.25
N LEU A 79 12.39 -11.29 14.28
CA LEU A 79 11.14 -11.90 14.74
C LEU A 79 10.90 -13.26 14.06
N ILE A 80 10.93 -13.29 12.73
CA ILE A 80 10.66 -14.51 11.98
C ILE A 80 11.74 -15.57 12.24
N LYS A 81 13.01 -15.17 12.20
CA LYS A 81 14.12 -16.10 12.48
C LYS A 81 14.09 -16.71 13.88
N LYS A 82 13.70 -15.93 14.89
CA LYS A 82 13.76 -16.33 16.30
C LYS A 82 12.56 -17.15 16.74
N TYR A 83 11.37 -16.83 16.24
CA TYR A 83 10.13 -17.40 16.75
C TYR A 83 9.36 -18.27 15.74
N PHE A 84 9.71 -18.16 14.45
CA PHE A 84 9.05 -18.94 13.40
C PHE A 84 10.06 -19.88 12.74
N ASN A 85 9.73 -21.12 12.63
CA ASN A 85 10.57 -22.10 11.93
C ASN A 85 10.08 -22.27 10.48
N VAL A 86 10.06 -21.18 9.72
CA VAL A 86 9.52 -21.15 8.36
C VAL A 86 10.40 -20.37 7.39
N LYS A 87 10.25 -20.67 6.10
CA LYS A 87 10.88 -19.89 5.03
C LYS A 87 10.30 -18.49 5.01
N SER A 88 11.15 -17.47 5.06
CA SER A 88 10.77 -16.07 4.83
C SER A 88 11.39 -15.56 3.54
N LEU A 89 10.61 -14.83 2.77
CA LEU A 89 11.03 -14.14 1.55
C LEU A 89 10.87 -12.64 1.75
N VAL A 90 11.85 -11.87 1.31
CA VAL A 90 11.85 -10.41 1.39
C VAL A 90 11.96 -9.85 -0.01
N VAL A 91 11.01 -9.01 -0.40
CA VAL A 91 10.97 -8.36 -1.70
C VAL A 91 12.22 -7.50 -1.89
N GLY A 92 12.91 -7.68 -3.00
CA GLY A 92 14.13 -6.95 -3.35
C GLY A 92 15.44 -7.55 -2.80
N GLU A 93 15.41 -8.64 -2.01
CA GLU A 93 16.62 -9.36 -1.62
C GLU A 93 17.22 -10.17 -2.78
N LYS A 94 18.50 -10.51 -2.61
CA LYS A 94 19.22 -11.34 -3.58
C LYS A 94 18.47 -12.66 -3.80
N ASN A 95 18.26 -13.02 -5.06
CA ASN A 95 17.52 -14.21 -5.48
C ASN A 95 16.00 -14.15 -5.29
N PHE A 96 15.42 -12.97 -5.01
CA PHE A 96 13.98 -12.77 -5.04
C PHE A 96 13.54 -12.38 -6.47
N ASP A 97 12.67 -13.19 -7.07
CA ASP A 97 12.09 -12.87 -8.37
C ASP A 97 10.80 -12.08 -8.22
N ILE A 98 10.83 -10.80 -8.55
CA ILE A 98 9.63 -9.93 -8.53
C ILE A 98 8.62 -10.30 -9.60
N GLY A 99 9.01 -11.06 -10.62
CA GLY A 99 8.09 -11.60 -11.63
C GLY A 99 7.60 -10.62 -12.68
N ILE A 100 8.07 -9.38 -12.68
CA ILE A 100 7.76 -8.36 -13.68
C ILE A 100 9.04 -7.67 -14.15
N LYS A 101 9.01 -7.11 -15.36
CA LYS A 101 10.09 -6.22 -15.82
C LYS A 101 9.94 -4.86 -15.13
N VAL A 102 11.06 -4.23 -14.82
CA VAL A 102 11.13 -2.91 -14.21
C VAL A 102 11.81 -1.96 -15.18
N ASN A 103 11.03 -1.15 -15.88
CA ASN A 103 11.45 -0.27 -16.97
C ASN A 103 11.61 1.17 -16.46
N ILE A 104 12.54 1.40 -15.53
CA ILE A 104 12.95 2.72 -15.06
C ILE A 104 14.46 2.83 -15.10
N ASP A 105 14.98 4.05 -15.02
CA ASP A 105 16.42 4.33 -15.16
C ASP A 105 17.27 3.51 -14.17
N ASN A 106 16.84 3.45 -12.92
CA ASN A 106 17.49 2.64 -11.89
C ASN A 106 16.49 1.71 -11.20
N PRO A 107 16.37 0.44 -11.60
CA PRO A 107 15.41 -0.50 -11.02
C PRO A 107 15.51 -0.70 -9.50
N LYS A 108 16.67 -0.42 -8.90
CA LYS A 108 16.88 -0.55 -7.44
C LYS A 108 16.24 0.57 -6.63
N GLU A 109 15.83 1.67 -7.27
CA GLU A 109 15.15 2.79 -6.61
C GLU A 109 13.65 2.59 -6.49
N ALA A 110 13.07 1.61 -7.17
CA ALA A 110 11.66 1.30 -7.03
C ALA A 110 11.36 0.74 -5.63
N GLY A 111 10.43 1.36 -4.93
CA GLY A 111 9.95 0.89 -3.63
C GLY A 111 9.35 -0.51 -3.74
N ALA A 112 9.57 -1.33 -2.72
CA ALA A 112 9.09 -2.72 -2.70
C ALA A 112 7.56 -2.79 -2.81
N ASP A 113 6.83 -1.91 -2.13
CA ASP A 113 5.39 -1.74 -2.19
C ASP A 113 4.88 -1.49 -3.61
N ARG A 114 5.51 -0.56 -4.33
CA ARG A 114 5.16 -0.19 -5.71
C ARG A 114 5.35 -1.36 -6.68
N LEU A 115 6.44 -2.11 -6.53
CA LEU A 115 6.71 -3.30 -7.34
C LEU A 115 5.73 -4.43 -7.03
N VAL A 116 5.39 -4.62 -5.75
CA VAL A 116 4.40 -5.63 -5.32
C VAL A 116 3.02 -5.29 -5.86
N ASN A 117 2.58 -4.02 -5.77
CA ASN A 117 1.32 -3.55 -6.32
C ASN A 117 1.25 -3.78 -7.84
N SER A 118 2.33 -3.46 -8.56
CA SER A 118 2.42 -3.65 -10.02
C SER A 118 2.36 -5.13 -10.41
N PHE A 119 3.08 -5.99 -9.67
CA PHE A 119 3.01 -7.43 -9.85
C PHE A 119 1.60 -7.96 -9.56
N ALA A 120 0.94 -7.48 -8.48
CA ALA A 120 -0.41 -7.89 -8.13
C ALA A 120 -1.41 -7.55 -9.24
N ALA A 121 -1.38 -6.33 -9.78
CA ALA A 121 -2.23 -5.93 -10.89
C ALA A 121 -2.01 -6.80 -12.14
N ALA A 122 -0.76 -7.07 -12.50
CA ALA A 122 -0.44 -7.96 -13.61
C ALA A 122 -0.97 -9.39 -13.36
N LYS A 123 -0.76 -9.92 -12.16
CA LYS A 123 -1.21 -11.27 -11.76
C LYS A 123 -2.72 -11.44 -11.76
N LEU A 124 -3.45 -10.37 -11.42
CA LEU A 124 -4.92 -10.32 -11.43
C LEU A 124 -5.52 -10.04 -12.82
N ASN A 125 -4.69 -9.97 -13.87
CA ASN A 125 -5.08 -9.62 -15.24
C ASN A 125 -5.76 -8.23 -15.34
N LEU A 126 -5.26 -7.29 -14.56
CA LEU A 126 -5.73 -5.90 -14.56
C LEU A 126 -4.84 -4.96 -15.39
N SER A 127 -3.76 -5.48 -15.99
CA SER A 127 -2.88 -4.72 -16.91
C SER A 127 -3.56 -4.48 -18.26
N PRO A 128 -3.35 -3.33 -18.90
CA PRO A 128 -2.57 -2.19 -18.41
C PRO A 128 -3.31 -1.39 -17.34
N ALA A 129 -2.57 -0.80 -16.38
CA ALA A 129 -3.18 -0.08 -15.27
C ALA A 129 -2.36 1.11 -14.76
N ILE A 130 -3.06 2.10 -14.19
CA ILE A 130 -2.51 3.11 -13.29
C ILE A 130 -2.94 2.70 -11.89
N ILE A 131 -1.99 2.38 -11.02
CA ILE A 131 -2.29 2.06 -9.61
C ILE A 131 -2.08 3.31 -8.80
N ILE A 132 -3.09 3.70 -8.03
CA ILE A 132 -3.03 4.84 -7.10
C ILE A 132 -3.03 4.28 -5.69
N ASP A 133 -1.92 4.44 -4.97
CA ASP A 133 -1.85 4.10 -3.55
C ASP A 133 -2.02 5.35 -2.69
N LEU A 134 -3.10 5.39 -1.92
CA LEU A 134 -3.48 6.46 -1.01
C LEU A 134 -3.00 6.15 0.41
N GLY A 135 -1.69 6.15 0.58
CA GLY A 135 -0.98 5.85 1.82
C GLY A 135 -0.35 7.06 2.50
N THR A 136 0.84 6.86 3.09
CA THR A 136 1.68 7.93 3.67
C THR A 136 2.13 8.91 2.59
N ALA A 137 2.49 8.41 1.41
CA ALA A 137 2.56 9.17 0.18
C ALA A 137 1.35 8.81 -0.69
N THR A 138 1.03 9.64 -1.68
CA THR A 138 0.12 9.27 -2.78
C THR A 138 0.97 8.93 -3.98
N THR A 139 0.97 7.66 -4.40
CA THR A 139 1.74 7.23 -5.57
C THR A 139 0.83 6.89 -6.74
N PHE A 140 1.36 7.06 -7.96
CA PHE A 140 0.74 6.62 -9.19
C PHE A 140 1.75 5.73 -9.90
N ASP A 141 1.43 4.48 -10.10
CA ASP A 141 2.30 3.47 -10.65
C ASP A 141 1.76 2.95 -11.99
N LEU A 142 2.57 3.01 -13.04
CA LEU A 142 2.15 2.62 -14.38
C LEU A 142 2.57 1.17 -14.65
N VAL A 143 1.58 0.32 -14.89
CA VAL A 143 1.76 -1.09 -15.26
C VAL A 143 1.43 -1.25 -16.74
N GLY A 144 2.42 -1.65 -17.52
CA GLY A 144 2.28 -1.83 -18.98
C GLY A 144 1.39 -3.00 -19.37
N LYS A 145 1.05 -3.09 -20.67
CA LYS A 145 0.25 -4.20 -21.24
C LYS A 145 0.89 -5.58 -21.02
N ASP A 146 2.21 -5.61 -20.93
CA ASP A 146 3.01 -6.82 -20.65
C ASP A 146 3.19 -7.09 -19.14
N GLY A 147 2.54 -6.31 -18.27
CA GLY A 147 2.67 -6.38 -16.82
C GLY A 147 3.93 -5.70 -16.26
N SER A 148 4.73 -5.03 -17.11
CA SER A 148 5.94 -4.32 -16.66
C SER A 148 5.62 -3.09 -15.82
N TYR A 149 6.48 -2.78 -14.84
CA TYR A 149 6.46 -1.51 -14.13
C TYR A 149 7.19 -0.43 -14.95
N ASN A 150 6.49 0.62 -15.31
CA ASN A 150 6.99 1.68 -16.20
C ASN A 150 7.18 3.03 -15.48
N GLY A 151 7.45 2.99 -14.20
CA GLY A 151 7.61 4.21 -13.40
C GLY A 151 6.30 4.78 -12.88
N GLY A 152 6.34 6.02 -12.42
CA GLY A 152 5.14 6.66 -11.86
C GLY A 152 5.41 8.00 -11.20
N ILE A 153 4.44 8.46 -10.41
CA ILE A 153 4.47 9.75 -9.73
C ILE A 153 4.43 9.50 -8.21
N ILE A 154 5.09 10.36 -7.44
CA ILE A 154 5.03 10.38 -5.98
C ILE A 154 4.60 11.79 -5.57
N ALA A 155 3.51 11.88 -4.85
CA ALA A 155 3.01 13.11 -4.25
C ALA A 155 2.93 12.96 -2.72
N PRO A 156 2.89 14.05 -1.95
CA PRO A 156 2.61 13.96 -0.53
C PRO A 156 1.29 13.19 -0.27
N GLY A 157 1.22 12.44 0.83
CA GLY A 157 -0.04 11.82 1.22
C GLY A 157 -0.97 12.83 1.90
N VAL A 158 -2.26 12.51 1.94
CA VAL A 158 -3.31 13.39 2.49
C VAL A 158 -3.00 13.83 3.92
N ASN A 159 -2.71 12.87 4.80
CA ASN A 159 -2.41 13.16 6.20
C ASN A 159 -1.10 13.93 6.36
N LEU A 160 -0.09 13.66 5.53
CA LEU A 160 1.17 14.39 5.53
C LEU A 160 0.96 15.87 5.15
N SER A 161 0.14 16.13 4.12
CA SER A 161 -0.19 17.49 3.70
C SER A 161 -0.99 18.24 4.77
N LEU A 162 -1.92 17.54 5.42
CA LEU A 162 -2.70 18.12 6.53
C LEU A 162 -1.80 18.48 7.72
N GLU A 163 -0.87 17.61 8.08
CA GLU A 163 0.08 17.87 9.16
C GLU A 163 1.04 19.00 8.80
N ALA A 164 1.55 19.04 7.57
CA ALA A 164 2.41 20.12 7.10
C ALA A 164 1.67 21.48 7.16
N LEU A 165 0.41 21.52 6.77
CA LEU A 165 -0.43 22.73 6.87
C LEU A 165 -0.60 23.18 8.32
N TYR A 166 -0.88 22.25 9.25
CA TYR A 166 -0.99 22.53 10.67
C TYR A 166 0.32 23.06 11.27
N LEU A 167 1.46 22.42 10.93
CA LEU A 167 2.78 22.83 11.46
C LEU A 167 3.26 24.17 10.91
N ALA A 168 2.94 24.50 9.66
CA ALA A 168 3.38 25.72 9.00
C ALA A 168 2.56 26.96 9.42
N ALA A 169 1.35 26.79 9.94
CA ALA A 169 0.42 27.89 10.19
C ALA A 169 0.01 27.94 11.67
N ALA A 170 0.57 28.91 12.41
CA ALA A 170 0.45 29.03 13.88
C ALA A 170 -1.00 29.11 14.44
N ARG A 171 -2.00 29.37 13.59
CA ARG A 171 -3.40 29.52 13.99
C ARG A 171 -4.35 28.45 13.45
N LEU A 172 -3.85 27.51 12.64
CA LEU A 172 -4.71 26.47 12.10
C LEU A 172 -4.90 25.34 13.12
N PRO A 173 -6.13 24.87 13.37
CA PRO A 173 -6.39 23.78 14.29
C PRO A 173 -5.98 22.44 13.67
N ARG A 174 -5.74 21.43 14.50
CA ARG A 174 -5.69 20.04 14.04
C ARG A 174 -7.08 19.58 13.64
N ILE A 175 -7.20 19.05 12.46
CA ILE A 175 -8.44 18.44 11.94
C ILE A 175 -8.16 17.02 11.45
N SER A 176 -9.19 16.22 11.32
CA SER A 176 -9.17 14.94 10.60
C SER A 176 -9.85 15.10 9.25
N ILE A 177 -9.32 14.44 8.23
CA ILE A 177 -9.96 14.45 6.92
C ILE A 177 -11.22 13.58 6.95
N LYS A 178 -12.27 14.04 6.28
CA LYS A 178 -13.52 13.32 6.05
C LYS A 178 -13.94 13.46 4.59
N SER A 179 -14.77 12.54 4.12
CA SER A 179 -15.38 12.65 2.79
C SER A 179 -16.34 13.85 2.73
N LEU A 180 -16.28 14.59 1.65
CA LEU A 180 -17.16 15.70 1.34
C LEU A 180 -17.92 15.36 0.05
N THR A 181 -19.24 15.29 0.13
CA THR A 181 -20.10 14.86 -1.00
C THR A 181 -20.84 16.03 -1.66
N ASN A 182 -20.95 17.16 -0.97
CA ASN A 182 -21.69 18.31 -1.48
C ASN A 182 -20.75 19.35 -2.10
N ILE A 183 -20.67 19.38 -3.42
CA ILE A 183 -19.84 20.35 -4.16
C ILE A 183 -20.28 21.82 -3.91
N ASN A 184 -21.52 22.06 -3.56
CA ASN A 184 -21.99 23.41 -3.27
C ASN A 184 -21.41 23.99 -1.96
N GLU A 185 -20.80 23.13 -1.13
CA GLU A 185 -20.12 23.51 0.10
C GLU A 185 -18.59 23.58 -0.06
N ILE A 186 -18.08 23.57 -1.28
CA ILE A 186 -16.64 23.65 -1.57
C ILE A 186 -15.99 24.89 -0.95
N ILE A 187 -16.71 25.99 -0.85
CA ILE A 187 -16.21 27.22 -0.20
C ILE A 187 -16.53 27.17 1.28
N GLY A 188 -15.53 26.83 2.10
CA GLY A 188 -15.65 26.84 3.55
C GLY A 188 -15.90 28.22 4.13
N LYS A 189 -16.87 28.35 5.04
CA LYS A 189 -17.25 29.63 5.70
C LYS A 189 -16.61 29.80 7.08
N ASN A 190 -15.76 28.90 7.49
CA ASN A 190 -14.92 28.96 8.69
C ASN A 190 -13.60 28.24 8.40
N THR A 191 -12.60 28.41 9.27
CA THR A 191 -11.26 27.86 9.09
C THR A 191 -11.26 26.34 8.95
N ILE A 192 -12.04 25.61 9.75
CA ILE A 192 -12.10 24.14 9.71
C ILE A 192 -12.65 23.68 8.37
N ASN A 193 -13.81 24.20 7.96
CA ASN A 193 -14.42 23.81 6.69
C ASN A 193 -13.54 24.21 5.49
N ALA A 194 -12.85 25.36 5.57
CA ALA A 194 -11.92 25.76 4.52
C ALA A 194 -10.72 24.81 4.39
N MET A 195 -10.17 24.37 5.53
CA MET A 195 -9.08 23.35 5.54
C MET A 195 -9.56 22.00 5.03
N GLU A 196 -10.69 21.49 5.52
CA GLU A 196 -11.29 20.22 5.08
C GLU A 196 -11.54 20.24 3.57
N SER A 197 -12.15 21.31 3.06
CA SER A 197 -12.42 21.51 1.64
C SER A 197 -11.15 21.56 0.81
N GLY A 198 -10.18 22.38 1.23
CA GLY A 198 -8.90 22.53 0.51
C GLY A 198 -8.12 21.23 0.40
N ILE A 199 -8.08 20.42 1.47
CA ILE A 199 -7.42 19.11 1.44
C ILE A 199 -8.25 18.12 0.60
N PHE A 200 -9.53 17.95 0.88
CA PHE A 200 -10.34 16.95 0.20
C PHE A 200 -10.44 17.20 -1.31
N TRP A 201 -10.98 18.36 -1.69
CA TRP A 201 -11.15 18.71 -3.10
C TRP A 201 -9.83 18.98 -3.83
N GLY A 202 -8.80 19.44 -3.10
CA GLY A 202 -7.45 19.54 -3.62
C GLY A 202 -6.89 18.19 -4.06
N TYR A 203 -7.08 17.14 -3.24
CA TYR A 203 -6.66 15.79 -3.60
C TYR A 203 -7.51 15.17 -4.71
N VAL A 204 -8.83 15.35 -4.70
CA VAL A 204 -9.71 14.92 -5.80
C VAL A 204 -9.21 15.53 -7.11
N SER A 205 -9.03 16.86 -7.16
CA SER A 205 -8.58 17.55 -8.36
C SER A 205 -7.16 17.17 -8.79
N MET A 206 -6.25 16.97 -7.84
CA MET A 206 -4.89 16.51 -8.14
C MET A 206 -4.90 15.13 -8.78
N ILE A 207 -5.67 14.20 -8.22
CA ILE A 207 -5.72 12.81 -8.71
C ILE A 207 -6.34 12.78 -10.10
N ASP A 208 -7.52 13.35 -10.29
CA ASP A 208 -8.18 13.39 -11.61
C ASP A 208 -7.33 14.13 -12.62
N GLY A 209 -6.73 15.25 -12.24
CA GLY A 209 -5.85 16.02 -13.11
C GLY A 209 -4.59 15.27 -13.55
N LEU A 210 -3.97 14.48 -12.65
CA LEU A 210 -2.80 13.65 -12.99
C LEU A 210 -3.20 12.48 -13.87
N ILE A 211 -4.31 11.80 -13.59
CA ILE A 211 -4.82 10.71 -14.43
C ILE A 211 -5.12 11.25 -15.84
N HIS A 212 -5.79 12.40 -15.93
CA HIS A 212 -6.08 13.02 -17.23
C HIS A 212 -4.79 13.33 -18.00
N LYS A 213 -3.75 13.86 -17.34
CA LYS A 213 -2.45 14.11 -17.97
C LYS A 213 -1.76 12.82 -18.42
N ILE A 214 -1.80 11.76 -17.63
CA ILE A 214 -1.26 10.45 -18.01
C ILE A 214 -1.99 9.90 -19.23
N ASN A 215 -3.33 9.93 -19.20
CA ASN A 215 -4.17 9.42 -20.30
C ASN A 215 -4.05 10.25 -21.58
N SER A 216 -3.58 11.52 -21.51
CA SER A 216 -3.30 12.32 -22.70
C SER A 216 -2.02 11.90 -23.44
N ILE A 217 -1.23 10.98 -22.87
CA ILE A 217 -0.09 10.36 -23.52
C ILE A 217 -0.61 9.12 -24.25
N ASP A 218 -0.54 9.09 -25.60
CA ASP A 218 -1.16 8.07 -26.46
C ASP A 218 -0.97 6.62 -25.97
N GLN A 219 0.24 6.29 -25.51
CA GLN A 219 0.54 4.94 -25.04
C GLN A 219 -0.17 4.53 -23.75
N PHE A 220 -0.78 5.46 -23.00
CA PHE A 220 -1.44 5.24 -21.71
C PHE A 220 -2.94 5.52 -21.73
N SER A 221 -3.54 5.85 -22.88
CA SER A 221 -4.93 6.31 -23.01
C SER A 221 -5.98 5.32 -22.52
N ASP A 222 -5.69 4.01 -22.55
CA ASP A 222 -6.64 2.94 -22.23
C ASP A 222 -6.31 2.21 -20.90
N TYR A 223 -5.58 2.85 -19.99
CA TYR A 223 -5.18 2.23 -18.74
C TYR A 223 -6.31 2.27 -17.72
N LYS A 224 -6.57 1.11 -17.08
CA LYS A 224 -7.49 1.03 -15.93
C LYS A 224 -6.89 1.76 -14.74
N VAL A 225 -7.72 2.48 -14.01
CA VAL A 225 -7.30 3.18 -12.79
C VAL A 225 -7.74 2.38 -11.56
N ILE A 226 -6.76 1.89 -10.81
CA ILE A 226 -6.98 1.05 -9.62
C ILE A 226 -6.50 1.84 -8.40
N ALA A 227 -7.40 2.05 -7.44
CA ALA A 227 -7.02 2.65 -6.16
C ALA A 227 -6.79 1.57 -5.10
N THR A 228 -5.81 1.80 -4.25
CA THR A 228 -5.48 1.02 -3.05
C THR A 228 -5.03 1.95 -1.93
N GLY A 229 -4.68 1.40 -0.78
CA GLY A 229 -4.24 2.17 0.38
C GLY A 229 -5.37 2.56 1.33
N GLY A 230 -4.99 2.91 2.56
CA GLY A 230 -5.93 3.07 3.66
C GLY A 230 -6.93 4.25 3.53
N LEU A 231 -6.70 5.17 2.61
CA LEU A 231 -7.58 6.31 2.36
C LEU A 231 -8.38 6.19 1.05
N SER A 232 -8.28 5.08 0.32
CA SER A 232 -8.97 4.89 -0.97
C SER A 232 -10.48 5.09 -0.86
N HIS A 233 -11.10 4.53 0.17
CA HIS A 233 -12.55 4.66 0.39
C HIS A 233 -13.01 6.07 0.72
N LEU A 234 -12.12 6.93 1.27
CA LEU A 234 -12.48 8.31 1.57
C LEU A 234 -12.83 9.10 0.31
N PHE A 235 -12.19 8.77 -0.81
CA PHE A 235 -12.31 9.48 -2.08
C PHE A 235 -13.15 8.76 -3.12
N LYS A 236 -13.64 7.55 -2.81
CA LYS A 236 -14.31 6.64 -3.75
C LYS A 236 -15.39 7.30 -4.60
N ASP A 237 -16.26 8.09 -3.95
CA ASP A 237 -17.43 8.68 -4.59
C ASP A 237 -17.15 10.06 -5.20
N SER A 238 -15.92 10.56 -5.10
CA SER A 238 -15.55 11.91 -5.52
C SER A 238 -14.49 11.96 -6.60
N ILE A 239 -13.74 10.86 -6.82
CA ILE A 239 -12.76 10.74 -7.90
C ILE A 239 -13.39 9.92 -9.02
N GLU A 240 -13.74 10.61 -10.11
CA GLU A 240 -14.45 10.00 -11.24
C GLU A 240 -13.58 9.04 -12.05
N SER A 241 -12.27 9.26 -12.03
CA SER A 241 -11.31 8.49 -12.82
C SER A 241 -10.99 7.10 -12.25
N ILE A 242 -11.44 6.74 -11.04
CA ILE A 242 -11.15 5.43 -10.43
C ILE A 242 -12.13 4.38 -10.92
N ASP A 243 -11.61 3.35 -11.62
CA ASP A 243 -12.42 2.22 -12.10
C ASP A 243 -12.63 1.15 -11.02
N LEU A 244 -11.65 0.93 -10.14
CA LEU A 244 -11.65 -0.16 -9.18
C LEU A 244 -10.91 0.19 -7.90
N ILE A 245 -11.40 -0.28 -6.75
CA ILE A 245 -10.69 -0.21 -5.48
C ILE A 245 -10.35 -1.64 -5.02
N ILE A 246 -9.07 -1.86 -4.67
CA ILE A 246 -8.59 -3.12 -4.11
C ILE A 246 -7.79 -2.78 -2.86
N ASP A 247 -8.39 -2.95 -1.70
CA ASP A 247 -7.84 -2.51 -0.41
C ASP A 247 -6.55 -3.23 0.00
N ASP A 248 -6.46 -4.50 -0.35
CA ASP A 248 -5.39 -5.40 0.04
C ASP A 248 -4.46 -5.79 -1.13
N LEU A 249 -4.37 -4.93 -2.16
CA LEU A 249 -3.58 -5.19 -3.38
C LEU A 249 -2.14 -5.60 -3.05
N THR A 250 -1.47 -4.87 -2.17
CA THR A 250 -0.10 -5.18 -1.73
C THR A 250 -0.01 -6.56 -1.05
N LEU A 251 -0.96 -6.86 -0.18
CA LEU A 251 -0.99 -8.13 0.55
C LEU A 251 -1.25 -9.32 -0.38
N ILE A 252 -2.18 -9.18 -1.31
CA ILE A 252 -2.45 -10.18 -2.37
C ILE A 252 -1.18 -10.38 -3.21
N GLY A 253 -0.49 -9.29 -3.55
CA GLY A 253 0.77 -9.32 -4.27
C GLY A 253 1.84 -10.13 -3.54
N LEU A 254 2.01 -9.90 -2.24
CA LEU A 254 2.98 -10.62 -1.39
C LEU A 254 2.69 -12.12 -1.35
N VAL A 255 1.43 -12.51 -1.20
CA VAL A 255 1.04 -13.94 -1.19
C VAL A 255 1.36 -14.60 -2.52
N ASN A 256 1.01 -13.97 -3.63
CA ASN A 256 1.29 -14.50 -4.97
C ASN A 256 2.79 -14.57 -5.26
N LEU A 257 3.57 -13.58 -4.78
CA LEU A 257 5.04 -13.59 -4.89
C LEU A 257 5.66 -14.73 -4.05
N PHE A 258 5.14 -14.97 -2.84
CA PHE A 258 5.57 -16.11 -2.04
C PHE A 258 5.36 -17.42 -2.79
N LEU A 259 4.17 -17.64 -3.32
CA LEU A 259 3.83 -18.85 -4.08
C LEU A 259 4.73 -19.02 -5.30
N LYS A 260 4.97 -17.93 -6.07
CA LYS A 260 5.87 -17.94 -7.22
C LYS A 260 7.30 -18.33 -6.84
N ASN A 261 7.87 -17.74 -5.79
CA ASN A 261 9.25 -17.96 -5.35
C ASN A 261 9.44 -19.22 -4.48
N ASN A 262 8.38 -19.90 -4.11
CA ASN A 262 8.46 -21.13 -3.31
C ASN A 262 8.45 -22.41 -4.16
N HIS A 263 8.11 -22.29 -5.46
CA HIS A 263 8.11 -23.40 -6.42
C HIS A 263 9.43 -23.51 -7.21
N THR A 264 10.37 -22.59 -6.97
CA THR A 264 11.76 -22.63 -7.44
C THR A 264 12.69 -23.08 -6.33
#